data_ae95e0490a3b088ce13ba2edc6082462
#
_entry.id   ae95e0490a3b088ce13ba2edc6082462
#
_cell.length_a   1.000
_cell.length_b   1.000
_cell.length_c   1.000
_cell.angle_alpha   90.00
_cell.angle_beta   90.00
_cell.angle_gamma   90.00
#
_symmetry.space_group_name_H-M   'P 1'
#
loop_
_entity.id
_entity.type
_entity.pdbx_description
1 polymer ?
#
loop_
_entity_poly.entity_id
_entity_poly.type
_entity_poly.pdbx_seq_one_letter_code
_entity_poly.pdbx_strand_id
1 'polypeptide(L)'
;MIFQSPAATPWPTPIGPGPDAVFAKYYHDLVNKTWANISPLYQLDTFDYIILFSYFSILFLLAVYGAYRIKQVIDFWRYRNCVPEPAGYFAEEELPLITVQLPLFNELYVVDRLLKAVTAFDYPREKLEIQVLDDSTDETVKVAEAVVAKYAEQGFDIHYIHRADRTGFKAGALENGNRTAKGELLAIFDADFVPKPDCLRKLVHFFTDPLVGCAQMRWAHINGNYNLLTRLQTIMLDGHFVVEQTTRNRTGGFFNFNGTAGIWRRRAIEMSGGWQHDTLTEDTDLSFRAQLMGWRFVYLLDEEAPAEVPVEINAFKAQQRRWAKGVLQVWFKLYRRIWHAPLPLRVKLEMFFRLTGNVSYPLMIVASFMQFPLLLVRYNQGLYQLMVLDVPLLFFSTVSVVLFYGSAVWYLDGTRKRLLHLPLVMGLGIGLAFSNARAVLEALAGVKSEFVRTPKYRVETTTDESWKRKKYKRKHSWLPLLELSFSIYFVLAIGYAVKMHMWGPILFLLLFCFGYGYMGTMSLLQTAGLSRRRSTQPATAPGN
;
A
#
# COMPACT_ATOMS: atom_id res chain seq x y z
N MET A 1 70.76 34.19 -17.84
CA MET A 1 70.64 32.97 -16.97
C MET A 1 69.32 32.31 -17.34
N ILE A 2 69.40 31.25 -18.12
CA ILE A 2 68.27 30.49 -18.66
C ILE A 2 68.01 29.38 -17.65
N PHE A 3 66.83 29.39 -17.02
CA PHE A 3 66.39 28.29 -16.17
C PHE A 3 65.83 27.18 -17.07
N GLN A 4 66.57 26.06 -17.13
CA GLN A 4 66.08 24.81 -17.69
C GLN A 4 65.07 24.16 -16.72
N SER A 5 63.88 23.86 -17.21
CA SER A 5 62.84 23.07 -16.56
C SER A 5 63.32 21.60 -16.47
N PRO A 6 63.14 20.89 -15.33
CA PRO A 6 63.46 19.48 -15.26
C PRO A 6 62.48 18.67 -16.10
N ALA A 7 63.04 17.75 -16.88
CA ALA A 7 62.27 16.80 -17.71
C ALA A 7 61.34 15.93 -16.83
N ALA A 8 60.07 15.93 -17.18
CA ALA A 8 59.07 15.04 -16.59
C ALA A 8 59.46 13.58 -16.90
N THR A 9 59.69 12.79 -15.84
CA THR A 9 59.81 11.33 -15.97
C THR A 9 58.53 10.75 -16.49
N PRO A 10 58.56 9.91 -17.53
CA PRO A 10 57.33 9.27 -18.04
C PRO A 10 56.79 8.30 -16.97
N TRP A 11 55.50 8.37 -16.71
CA TRP A 11 54.81 7.43 -15.87
C TRP A 11 55.04 6.01 -16.38
N PRO A 12 55.28 5.02 -15.51
CA PRO A 12 55.39 3.65 -15.95
C PRO A 12 54.07 3.21 -16.58
N THR A 13 54.19 2.75 -17.82
CA THR A 13 53.07 2.10 -18.51
C THR A 13 52.55 0.93 -17.67
N PRO A 14 51.25 0.79 -17.46
CA PRO A 14 50.67 -0.34 -16.73
C PRO A 14 51.07 -1.63 -17.43
N ILE A 15 51.86 -2.49 -16.76
CA ILE A 15 52.20 -3.82 -17.24
C ILE A 15 50.98 -4.71 -16.94
N GLY A 16 50.08 -4.76 -17.89
CA GLY A 16 48.90 -5.64 -17.86
C GLY A 16 47.68 -5.01 -18.51
N PRO A 17 46.78 -5.82 -19.03
CA PRO A 17 45.52 -5.29 -19.55
C PRO A 17 44.72 -4.63 -18.42
N GLY A 18 44.29 -3.39 -18.66
CA GLY A 18 43.44 -2.64 -17.70
C GLY A 18 42.19 -3.42 -17.29
N PRO A 19 41.55 -3.06 -16.19
CA PRO A 19 40.37 -3.74 -15.66
C PRO A 19 39.29 -3.98 -16.71
N ASP A 20 39.14 -3.04 -17.64
CA ASP A 20 38.18 -3.12 -18.76
C ASP A 20 38.54 -4.22 -19.78
N ALA A 21 39.83 -4.44 -20.04
CA ALA A 21 40.30 -5.46 -20.95
C ALA A 21 40.20 -6.87 -20.31
N VAL A 22 40.38 -6.97 -18.99
CA VAL A 22 40.20 -8.20 -18.24
C VAL A 22 38.71 -8.57 -18.21
N PHE A 23 37.85 -7.60 -17.96
CA PHE A 23 36.39 -7.80 -17.97
C PHE A 23 35.88 -8.16 -19.37
N ALA A 24 36.34 -7.47 -20.40
CA ALA A 24 36.00 -7.77 -21.79
C ALA A 24 36.47 -9.18 -22.21
N LYS A 25 37.67 -9.59 -21.80
CA LYS A 25 38.18 -10.95 -22.05
C LYS A 25 37.38 -12.00 -21.30
N TYR A 26 37.05 -11.77 -20.04
CA TYR A 26 36.22 -12.69 -19.23
C TYR A 26 34.80 -12.81 -19.82
N TYR A 27 34.21 -11.70 -20.25
CA TYR A 27 32.93 -11.67 -20.94
C TYR A 27 32.99 -12.39 -22.28
N HIS A 28 34.02 -12.16 -23.08
CA HIS A 28 34.24 -12.81 -24.38
C HIS A 28 34.50 -14.31 -24.23
N ASP A 29 35.29 -14.74 -23.23
CA ASP A 29 35.54 -16.14 -22.93
C ASP A 29 34.29 -16.83 -22.38
N LEU A 30 33.49 -16.15 -21.56
CA LEU A 30 32.20 -16.64 -21.05
C LEU A 30 31.21 -16.83 -22.20
N VAL A 31 31.10 -15.84 -23.09
CA VAL A 31 30.23 -15.86 -24.27
C VAL A 31 30.67 -16.96 -25.24
N ASN A 32 31.97 -17.02 -25.56
CA ASN A 32 32.47 -18.01 -26.52
C ASN A 32 32.44 -19.47 -25.99
N LYS A 33 32.77 -19.70 -24.71
CA LYS A 33 32.62 -21.02 -24.07
C LYS A 33 31.16 -21.45 -24.00
N THR A 34 30.23 -20.53 -23.84
CA THR A 34 28.79 -20.85 -23.82
C THR A 34 28.26 -21.17 -25.22
N TRP A 35 28.74 -20.48 -26.27
CA TRP A 35 28.36 -20.78 -27.66
C TRP A 35 28.96 -22.10 -28.17
N ALA A 36 30.19 -22.46 -27.75
CA ALA A 36 30.87 -23.68 -28.16
C ALA A 36 30.28 -24.97 -27.53
N ASN A 37 29.56 -24.86 -26.43
CA ASN A 37 28.98 -25.99 -25.70
C ASN A 37 27.49 -26.20 -25.93
N ILE A 38 26.86 -25.49 -26.90
CA ILE A 38 25.51 -25.81 -27.32
C ILE A 38 25.59 -27.12 -28.06
N SER A 39 25.18 -28.18 -27.40
CA SER A 39 25.04 -29.51 -28.06
C SER A 39 24.12 -29.37 -29.26
N PRO A 40 24.54 -29.79 -30.46
CA PRO A 40 23.68 -29.72 -31.65
C PRO A 40 22.45 -30.62 -31.58
N LEU A 41 22.22 -31.29 -30.46
CA LEU A 41 21.19 -32.31 -30.26
C LEU A 41 19.85 -31.80 -29.73
N TYR A 42 19.76 -30.51 -29.30
CA TYR A 42 18.49 -29.99 -28.80
C TYR A 42 18.10 -28.72 -29.56
N GLN A 43 17.08 -28.78 -30.36
CA GLN A 43 16.45 -27.61 -31.00
C GLN A 43 15.28 -27.18 -30.13
N LEU A 44 15.16 -25.86 -29.93
CA LEU A 44 14.01 -25.26 -29.27
C LEU A 44 12.75 -25.66 -30.00
N ASP A 45 11.82 -26.27 -29.28
CA ASP A 45 10.51 -26.62 -29.82
C ASP A 45 9.49 -25.47 -29.60
N THR A 46 8.30 -25.66 -30.13
CA THR A 46 7.22 -24.65 -30.00
C THR A 46 6.86 -24.38 -28.55
N PHE A 47 6.94 -25.37 -27.67
CA PHE A 47 6.65 -25.22 -26.25
C PHE A 47 7.69 -24.32 -25.57
N ASP A 48 8.97 -24.57 -25.85
CA ASP A 48 10.08 -23.74 -25.31
C ASP A 48 9.92 -22.26 -25.70
N TYR A 49 9.60 -21.99 -26.98
CA TYR A 49 9.36 -20.62 -27.44
C TYR A 49 8.16 -19.97 -26.74
N ILE A 50 7.06 -20.69 -26.56
CA ILE A 50 5.89 -20.16 -25.85
C ILE A 50 6.24 -19.82 -24.40
N ILE A 51 6.95 -20.70 -23.70
CA ILE A 51 7.36 -20.47 -22.30
C ILE A 51 8.29 -19.26 -22.20
N LEU A 52 9.34 -19.23 -23.02
CA LEU A 52 10.32 -18.13 -22.99
C LEU A 52 9.68 -16.78 -23.37
N PHE A 53 8.92 -16.74 -24.47
CA PHE A 53 8.26 -15.50 -24.91
C PHE A 53 7.28 -14.98 -23.86
N SER A 54 6.44 -15.85 -23.31
CA SER A 54 5.46 -15.46 -22.28
C SER A 54 6.16 -14.99 -21.01
N TYR A 55 7.19 -15.68 -20.56
CA TYR A 55 7.98 -15.30 -19.39
C TYR A 55 8.63 -13.92 -19.56
N PHE A 56 9.37 -13.71 -20.65
CA PHE A 56 10.05 -12.43 -20.87
C PHE A 56 9.06 -11.28 -21.09
N SER A 57 7.92 -11.54 -21.75
CA SER A 57 6.86 -10.52 -21.89
C SER A 57 6.29 -10.09 -20.54
N ILE A 58 5.99 -11.05 -19.66
CA ILE A 58 5.50 -10.76 -18.31
C ILE A 58 6.56 -10.04 -17.48
N LEU A 59 7.79 -10.53 -17.53
CA LEU A 59 8.90 -9.93 -16.78
C LEU A 59 9.19 -8.50 -17.26
N PHE A 60 9.09 -8.25 -18.57
CA PHE A 60 9.19 -6.89 -19.14
C PHE A 60 8.09 -5.97 -18.63
N LEU A 61 6.82 -6.42 -18.62
CA LEU A 61 5.73 -5.62 -18.07
C LEU A 61 5.94 -5.31 -16.58
N LEU A 62 6.39 -6.28 -15.79
CA LEU A 62 6.72 -6.07 -14.38
C LEU A 62 7.91 -5.12 -14.21
N ALA A 63 8.92 -5.20 -15.09
CA ALA A 63 10.07 -4.31 -15.10
C ALA A 63 9.68 -2.85 -15.43
N VAL A 64 8.69 -2.61 -16.29
CA VAL A 64 8.16 -1.27 -16.57
C VAL A 64 7.57 -0.64 -15.30
N TYR A 65 6.75 -1.38 -14.53
CA TYR A 65 6.27 -0.91 -13.22
C TYR A 65 7.41 -0.72 -12.23
N GLY A 66 8.42 -1.58 -12.29
CA GLY A 66 9.62 -1.45 -11.46
C GLY A 66 10.46 -0.22 -11.79
N ALA A 67 10.64 0.11 -13.07
CA ALA A 67 11.33 1.32 -13.51
C ALA A 67 10.62 2.58 -12.99
N TYR A 68 9.29 2.61 -13.07
CA TYR A 68 8.51 3.68 -12.46
C TYR A 68 8.74 3.78 -10.94
N ARG A 69 8.85 2.64 -10.24
CA ARG A 69 9.15 2.62 -8.79
C ARG A 69 10.54 3.14 -8.48
N ILE A 70 11.56 2.80 -9.30
CA ILE A 70 12.91 3.36 -9.15
C ILE A 70 12.89 4.88 -9.34
N LYS A 71 12.16 5.37 -10.34
CA LYS A 71 11.95 6.81 -10.52
C LYS A 71 11.38 7.46 -9.24
N GLN A 72 10.37 6.85 -8.62
CA GLN A 72 9.80 7.37 -7.36
C GLN A 72 10.84 7.39 -6.23
N VAL A 73 11.70 6.38 -6.12
CA VAL A 73 12.79 6.36 -5.13
C VAL A 73 13.77 7.50 -5.38
N ILE A 74 14.19 7.70 -6.64
CA ILE A 74 15.11 8.80 -7.02
C ILE A 74 14.48 10.16 -6.69
N ASP A 75 13.23 10.36 -7.10
CA ASP A 75 12.50 11.61 -6.84
C ASP A 75 12.30 11.84 -5.33
N PHE A 76 12.02 10.79 -4.55
CA PHE A 76 11.93 10.88 -3.09
C PHE A 76 13.23 11.42 -2.49
N TRP A 77 14.37 10.81 -2.77
CA TRP A 77 15.65 11.23 -2.24
C TRP A 77 16.05 12.64 -2.69
N ARG A 78 15.63 13.05 -3.89
CA ARG A 78 15.89 14.39 -4.43
C ARG A 78 15.02 15.47 -3.79
N TYR A 79 13.75 15.19 -3.55
CA TYR A 79 12.75 16.19 -3.17
C TYR A 79 12.21 16.05 -1.73
N ARG A 80 12.67 15.07 -0.93
CA ARG A 80 12.17 14.84 0.43
C ARG A 80 12.26 16.05 1.35
N ASN A 81 13.26 16.90 1.15
CA ASN A 81 13.49 18.11 1.96
C ASN A 81 12.70 19.34 1.46
N CYS A 82 11.97 19.24 0.35
CA CYS A 82 11.07 20.29 -0.14
C CYS A 82 9.76 20.25 0.67
N VAL A 83 9.80 20.59 1.95
CA VAL A 83 8.62 20.58 2.83
C VAL A 83 7.62 21.65 2.36
N PRO A 84 6.30 21.35 2.24
CA PRO A 84 5.32 22.37 1.91
C PRO A 84 5.16 23.31 3.10
N GLU A 85 5.04 24.59 2.80
CA GLU A 85 4.75 25.63 3.77
C GLU A 85 3.38 26.26 3.47
N PRO A 86 2.64 26.70 4.49
CA PRO A 86 1.41 27.47 4.30
C PRO A 86 1.69 28.80 3.59
N ALA A 87 0.76 29.25 2.74
CA ALA A 87 0.86 30.56 2.10
C ALA A 87 0.73 31.72 3.10
N GLY A 88 0.14 31.48 4.26
CA GLY A 88 -0.02 32.39 5.38
C GLY A 88 -0.47 31.66 6.63
N TYR A 89 -0.70 32.39 7.71
CA TYR A 89 -1.16 31.85 8.97
C TYR A 89 -2.42 32.59 9.42
N PHE A 90 -3.47 31.86 9.81
CA PHE A 90 -4.62 32.44 10.46
C PHE A 90 -4.24 32.97 11.85
N ALA A 91 -4.71 34.17 12.22
CA ALA A 91 -4.72 34.60 13.61
C ALA A 91 -5.71 33.74 14.43
N GLU A 92 -5.61 33.74 15.75
CA GLU A 92 -6.44 32.87 16.60
C GLU A 92 -7.95 33.17 16.40
N GLU A 93 -8.29 34.44 16.23
CA GLU A 93 -9.66 34.91 15.99
C GLU A 93 -10.17 34.56 14.58
N GLU A 94 -9.25 34.36 13.61
CA GLU A 94 -9.55 34.08 12.20
C GLU A 94 -9.56 32.59 11.88
N LEU A 95 -9.21 31.73 12.84
CA LEU A 95 -9.23 30.29 12.63
C LEU A 95 -10.60 29.86 12.08
N PRO A 96 -10.66 29.08 10.99
CA PRO A 96 -11.93 28.64 10.41
C PRO A 96 -12.63 27.62 11.30
N LEU A 97 -13.94 27.52 11.18
CA LEU A 97 -14.71 26.44 11.81
C LEU A 97 -14.41 25.11 11.12
N ILE A 98 -14.03 24.12 11.91
CA ILE A 98 -13.75 22.76 11.46
C ILE A 98 -14.85 21.82 11.96
N THR A 99 -15.43 21.03 11.06
CA THR A 99 -16.26 19.88 11.41
C THR A 99 -15.42 18.61 11.34
N VAL A 100 -15.27 17.92 12.48
CA VAL A 100 -14.61 16.62 12.56
C VAL A 100 -15.62 15.52 12.30
N GLN A 101 -15.45 14.77 11.21
CA GLN A 101 -16.32 13.67 10.81
C GLN A 101 -15.72 12.32 11.19
N LEU A 102 -16.44 11.54 11.98
CA LEU A 102 -16.03 10.26 12.55
C LEU A 102 -16.95 9.13 12.03
N PRO A 103 -16.69 8.56 10.85
CA PRO A 103 -17.51 7.47 10.32
C PRO A 103 -17.31 6.18 11.11
N LEU A 104 -18.40 5.61 11.65
CA LEU A 104 -18.43 4.39 12.44
C LEU A 104 -19.27 3.30 11.77
N PHE A 105 -18.84 2.04 11.91
CA PHE A 105 -19.65 0.87 11.57
C PHE A 105 -19.20 -0.35 12.36
N ASN A 106 -19.97 -0.77 13.38
CA ASN A 106 -19.70 -1.93 14.23
C ASN A 106 -18.30 -1.90 14.87
N GLU A 107 -17.88 -0.77 15.44
CA GLU A 107 -16.53 -0.48 15.94
C GLU A 107 -16.47 -0.36 17.47
N LEU A 108 -17.22 -1.21 18.16
CA LEU A 108 -17.44 -1.22 19.60
C LEU A 108 -16.19 -0.94 20.45
N TYR A 109 -15.05 -1.48 20.06
CA TYR A 109 -13.86 -1.50 20.91
C TYR A 109 -13.02 -0.21 20.84
N VAL A 110 -13.25 0.65 19.85
CA VAL A 110 -12.37 1.81 19.57
C VAL A 110 -13.07 3.18 19.66
N VAL A 111 -14.42 3.20 19.79
CA VAL A 111 -15.21 4.46 19.84
C VAL A 111 -14.75 5.38 20.96
N ASP A 112 -14.63 4.87 22.20
CA ASP A 112 -14.24 5.69 23.37
C ASP A 112 -12.83 6.28 23.19
N ARG A 113 -11.89 5.48 22.67
CA ARG A 113 -10.52 5.95 22.39
C ARG A 113 -10.49 7.06 21.34
N LEU A 114 -11.27 6.90 20.25
CA LEU A 114 -11.38 7.91 19.20
C LEU A 114 -11.93 9.22 19.74
N LEU A 115 -13.08 9.18 20.45
CA LEU A 115 -13.72 10.38 21.00
C LEU A 115 -12.83 11.08 22.02
N LYS A 116 -12.13 10.32 22.86
CA LYS A 116 -11.12 10.89 23.77
C LYS A 116 -10.00 11.62 23.02
N ALA A 117 -9.53 11.08 21.88
CA ALA A 117 -8.47 11.72 21.09
C ALA A 117 -8.94 13.01 20.42
N VAL A 118 -10.14 13.01 19.82
CA VAL A 118 -10.64 14.18 19.08
C VAL A 118 -11.14 15.29 20.01
N THR A 119 -11.65 14.97 21.20
CA THR A 119 -12.02 15.97 22.21
C THR A 119 -10.81 16.60 22.91
N ALA A 120 -9.63 16.03 22.71
CA ALA A 120 -8.36 16.58 23.20
C ALA A 120 -7.64 17.50 22.18
N PHE A 121 -8.27 17.80 21.03
CA PHE A 121 -7.64 18.70 20.06
C PHE A 121 -7.38 20.10 20.64
N ASP A 122 -6.18 20.59 20.36
CA ASP A 122 -5.79 21.98 20.61
C ASP A 122 -6.37 22.89 19.53
N TYR A 123 -7.68 23.18 19.66
CA TYR A 123 -8.44 24.04 18.77
C TYR A 123 -9.56 24.73 19.54
N PRO A 124 -9.92 26.00 19.24
CA PRO A 124 -10.99 26.70 19.94
C PRO A 124 -12.30 25.92 19.88
N ARG A 125 -12.92 25.67 21.04
CA ARG A 125 -14.12 24.83 21.14
C ARG A 125 -15.29 25.36 20.32
N GLU A 126 -15.46 26.68 20.29
CA GLU A 126 -16.47 27.39 19.52
C GLU A 126 -16.28 27.29 18.00
N LYS A 127 -15.08 26.85 17.55
CA LYS A 127 -14.72 26.65 16.15
C LYS A 127 -14.55 25.17 15.80
N LEU A 128 -15.00 24.26 16.67
CA LEU A 128 -14.86 22.81 16.51
C LEU A 128 -16.20 22.13 16.68
N GLU A 129 -16.77 21.64 15.59
CA GLU A 129 -17.91 20.73 15.57
C GLU A 129 -17.45 19.28 15.41
N ILE A 130 -18.05 18.33 16.11
CA ILE A 130 -17.78 16.90 15.99
C ILE A 130 -19.04 16.17 15.55
N GLN A 131 -18.97 15.43 14.43
CA GLN A 131 -20.04 14.57 13.93
C GLN A 131 -19.64 13.11 14.04
N VAL A 132 -20.34 12.34 14.84
CA VAL A 132 -20.23 10.88 14.91
C VAL A 132 -21.23 10.28 13.93
N LEU A 133 -20.73 9.81 12.78
CA LEU A 133 -21.54 9.32 11.65
C LEU A 133 -21.65 7.79 11.75
N ASP A 134 -22.68 7.31 12.42
CA ASP A 134 -22.82 5.90 12.79
C ASP A 134 -23.80 5.14 11.89
N ASP A 135 -23.27 4.11 11.20
CA ASP A 135 -24.02 3.14 10.41
C ASP A 135 -24.11 1.77 11.09
N SER A 136 -23.80 1.68 12.40
CA SER A 136 -23.70 0.41 13.13
C SER A 136 -25.04 -0.27 13.30
N THR A 137 -24.98 -1.61 13.38
CA THR A 137 -26.13 -2.50 13.57
C THR A 137 -25.95 -3.43 14.79
N ASP A 138 -24.92 -3.21 15.58
CA ASP A 138 -24.61 -3.96 16.78
C ASP A 138 -24.59 -3.07 18.04
N GLU A 139 -24.03 -3.55 19.14
CA GLU A 139 -23.93 -2.83 20.41
C GLU A 139 -23.17 -1.48 20.31
N THR A 140 -22.46 -1.24 19.22
CA THR A 140 -21.73 0.03 18.97
C THR A 140 -22.66 1.23 19.03
N VAL A 141 -23.92 1.10 18.55
CA VAL A 141 -24.95 2.16 18.58
C VAL A 141 -25.10 2.72 19.99
N LYS A 142 -25.39 1.83 20.97
CA LYS A 142 -25.61 2.24 22.37
C LYS A 142 -24.38 2.85 23.00
N VAL A 143 -23.19 2.29 22.71
CA VAL A 143 -21.93 2.78 23.26
C VAL A 143 -21.59 4.14 22.68
N ALA A 144 -21.73 4.31 21.36
CA ALA A 144 -21.44 5.58 20.68
C ALA A 144 -22.37 6.69 21.18
N GLU A 145 -23.68 6.43 21.27
CA GLU A 145 -24.67 7.37 21.78
C GLU A 145 -24.37 7.82 23.21
N ALA A 146 -24.05 6.86 24.10
CA ALA A 146 -23.73 7.16 25.49
C ALA A 146 -22.45 8.00 25.65
N VAL A 147 -21.39 7.71 24.83
CA VAL A 147 -20.15 8.45 24.88
C VAL A 147 -20.34 9.86 24.29
N VAL A 148 -21.12 10.02 23.23
CA VAL A 148 -21.47 11.33 22.66
C VAL A 148 -22.24 12.16 23.68
N ALA A 149 -23.27 11.62 24.33
CA ALA A 149 -24.03 12.33 25.37
C ALA A 149 -23.12 12.85 26.49
N LYS A 150 -22.19 12.01 26.96
CA LYS A 150 -21.20 12.40 27.99
C LYS A 150 -20.37 13.62 27.59
N TYR A 151 -19.90 13.70 26.34
CA TYR A 151 -19.10 14.84 25.89
C TYR A 151 -19.96 16.07 25.56
N ALA A 152 -21.21 15.88 25.12
CA ALA A 152 -22.17 16.98 24.96
C ALA A 152 -22.46 17.67 26.32
N GLU A 153 -22.63 16.88 27.41
CA GLU A 153 -22.76 17.40 28.76
C GLU A 153 -21.54 18.20 29.24
N GLN A 154 -20.34 17.90 28.69
CA GLN A 154 -19.10 18.65 28.96
C GLN A 154 -18.96 19.91 28.11
N GLY A 155 -19.98 20.28 27.33
CA GLY A 155 -20.04 21.49 26.52
C GLY A 155 -19.32 21.40 25.18
N PHE A 156 -19.08 20.19 24.63
CA PHE A 156 -18.60 20.03 23.26
C PHE A 156 -19.77 20.15 22.27
N ASP A 157 -19.55 20.80 21.12
CA ASP A 157 -20.47 20.81 19.98
C ASP A 157 -20.32 19.46 19.23
N ILE A 158 -20.95 18.41 19.77
CA ILE A 158 -20.85 17.03 19.29
C ILE A 158 -22.23 16.47 18.96
N HIS A 159 -22.37 15.88 17.78
CA HIS A 159 -23.62 15.35 17.26
C HIS A 159 -23.51 13.86 16.93
N TYR A 160 -24.46 13.08 17.41
CA TYR A 160 -24.64 11.68 17.02
C TYR A 160 -25.61 11.59 15.84
N ILE A 161 -25.12 11.10 14.69
CA ILE A 161 -25.88 10.99 13.44
C ILE A 161 -25.92 9.54 13.04
N HIS A 162 -27.00 8.84 13.43
CA HIS A 162 -27.22 7.44 13.09
C HIS A 162 -28.06 7.31 11.81
N ARG A 163 -27.64 6.39 10.92
CA ARG A 163 -28.40 6.06 9.71
C ARG A 163 -28.85 4.60 9.76
N ALA A 164 -30.16 4.38 9.62
CA ALA A 164 -30.72 3.04 9.46
C ALA A 164 -30.42 2.45 8.07
N ASP A 165 -30.41 3.30 7.03
CA ASP A 165 -30.02 2.91 5.67
C ASP A 165 -28.53 3.18 5.45
N ARG A 166 -27.79 2.11 5.21
CA ARG A 166 -26.34 2.13 4.99
C ARG A 166 -25.96 2.30 3.51
N THR A 167 -26.86 2.83 2.66
CA THR A 167 -26.58 3.07 1.25
C THR A 167 -25.32 3.95 1.09
N GLY A 168 -24.39 3.51 0.23
CA GLY A 168 -23.14 4.19 -0.02
C GLY A 168 -22.07 3.95 1.05
N PHE A 169 -22.33 3.16 2.11
CA PHE A 169 -21.35 2.83 3.15
C PHE A 169 -20.72 4.10 3.74
N LYS A 170 -19.38 4.11 3.89
CA LYS A 170 -18.62 5.26 4.39
C LYS A 170 -18.81 6.53 3.55
N ALA A 171 -18.79 6.41 2.22
CA ALA A 171 -19.05 7.56 1.33
C ALA A 171 -20.43 8.17 1.60
N GLY A 172 -21.47 7.32 1.75
CA GLY A 172 -22.82 7.77 2.08
C GLY A 172 -22.91 8.40 3.47
N ALA A 173 -22.16 7.90 4.47
CA ALA A 173 -22.11 8.51 5.80
C ALA A 173 -21.47 9.90 5.76
N LEU A 174 -20.31 10.03 5.09
CA LEU A 174 -19.62 11.32 4.92
C LEU A 174 -20.46 12.32 4.11
N GLU A 175 -21.14 11.88 3.04
CA GLU A 175 -22.01 12.75 2.25
C GLU A 175 -23.23 13.23 3.07
N ASN A 176 -23.79 12.34 3.90
CA ASN A 176 -24.88 12.72 4.81
C ASN A 176 -24.40 13.74 5.86
N GLY A 177 -23.24 13.50 6.48
CA GLY A 177 -22.64 14.43 7.43
C GLY A 177 -22.30 15.79 6.80
N ASN A 178 -21.84 15.80 5.54
CA ASN A 178 -21.54 17.03 4.80
C ASN A 178 -22.73 17.97 4.66
N ARG A 179 -23.97 17.44 4.58
CA ARG A 179 -25.19 18.25 4.46
C ARG A 179 -25.47 19.09 5.71
N THR A 180 -25.11 18.59 6.87
CA THR A 180 -25.38 19.22 8.18
C THR A 180 -24.14 19.84 8.82
N ALA A 181 -22.96 19.63 8.23
CA ALA A 181 -21.71 20.19 8.74
C ALA A 181 -21.72 21.71 8.74
N LYS A 182 -21.34 22.32 9.86
CA LYS A 182 -21.21 23.77 10.04
C LYS A 182 -19.91 24.31 9.44
N GLY A 183 -18.84 23.48 9.49
CA GLY A 183 -17.49 23.87 9.09
C GLY A 183 -17.32 24.05 7.59
N GLU A 184 -16.51 25.04 7.22
CA GLU A 184 -15.98 25.16 5.85
C GLU A 184 -14.86 24.16 5.58
N LEU A 185 -14.23 23.64 6.63
CA LEU A 185 -13.22 22.61 6.62
C LEU A 185 -13.75 21.34 7.30
N LEU A 186 -13.53 20.18 6.68
CA LEU A 186 -13.97 18.87 7.16
C LEU A 186 -12.75 18.01 7.49
N ALA A 187 -12.51 17.73 8.76
CA ALA A 187 -11.47 16.81 9.22
C ALA A 187 -12.05 15.40 9.35
N ILE A 188 -11.41 14.39 8.77
CA ILE A 188 -11.93 13.02 8.73
C ILE A 188 -10.98 12.09 9.46
N PHE A 189 -11.49 11.33 10.44
CA PHE A 189 -10.74 10.32 11.17
C PHE A 189 -11.54 9.01 11.28
N ASP A 190 -10.93 7.92 10.83
CA ASP A 190 -11.48 6.56 11.03
C ASP A 190 -11.36 6.16 12.50
N ALA A 191 -12.18 5.23 12.93
CA ALA A 191 -12.35 4.84 14.34
C ALA A 191 -11.07 4.30 15.03
N ASP A 192 -10.12 3.80 14.28
CA ASP A 192 -8.86 3.25 14.80
C ASP A 192 -7.73 4.28 14.91
N PHE A 193 -7.95 5.51 14.48
CA PHE A 193 -6.96 6.58 14.55
C PHE A 193 -6.91 7.22 15.94
N VAL A 194 -5.70 7.64 16.32
CA VAL A 194 -5.42 8.40 17.53
C VAL A 194 -4.59 9.63 17.12
N PRO A 195 -5.24 10.67 16.55
CA PRO A 195 -4.54 11.88 16.12
C PRO A 195 -3.93 12.61 17.32
N LYS A 196 -2.81 13.33 17.07
CA LYS A 196 -2.18 14.18 18.06
C LYS A 196 -3.03 15.44 18.31
N PRO A 197 -3.04 16.00 19.53
CA PRO A 197 -3.86 17.17 19.84
C PRO A 197 -3.61 18.39 18.94
N ASP A 198 -2.38 18.63 18.52
CA ASP A 198 -1.95 19.79 17.73
C ASP A 198 -2.16 19.63 16.21
N CYS A 199 -2.67 18.48 15.76
CA CYS A 199 -2.72 18.15 14.33
C CYS A 199 -3.61 19.11 13.52
N LEU A 200 -4.75 19.54 14.05
CA LEU A 200 -5.62 20.49 13.35
C LEU A 200 -4.95 21.85 13.15
N ARG A 201 -4.26 22.36 14.18
CA ARG A 201 -3.51 23.62 14.07
C ARG A 201 -2.43 23.56 13.01
N LYS A 202 -1.73 22.44 12.88
CA LYS A 202 -0.67 22.27 11.88
C LYS A 202 -1.21 22.20 10.45
N LEU A 203 -2.40 21.66 10.26
CA LEU A 203 -2.98 21.49 8.93
C LEU A 203 -3.78 22.72 8.47
N VAL A 204 -4.44 23.42 9.38
CA VAL A 204 -5.40 24.48 9.05
C VAL A 204 -4.79 25.62 8.25
N HIS A 205 -3.55 25.99 8.55
CA HIS A 205 -2.89 27.11 7.91
C HIS A 205 -2.63 26.93 6.42
N PHE A 206 -2.60 25.68 5.90
CA PHE A 206 -2.53 25.44 4.46
C PHE A 206 -3.75 25.93 3.70
N PHE A 207 -4.88 26.08 4.37
CA PHE A 207 -6.13 26.56 3.78
C PHE A 207 -6.23 28.09 3.68
N THR A 208 -5.20 28.84 4.07
CA THR A 208 -5.03 30.25 3.70
C THR A 208 -4.88 30.41 2.18
N ASP A 209 -4.35 29.39 1.46
CA ASP A 209 -4.43 29.30 0.00
C ASP A 209 -5.82 28.78 -0.41
N PRO A 210 -6.64 29.60 -1.12
CA PRO A 210 -7.99 29.22 -1.52
C PRO A 210 -8.03 28.05 -2.52
N LEU A 211 -6.93 27.70 -3.16
CA LEU A 211 -6.81 26.57 -4.08
C LEU A 211 -6.49 25.25 -3.38
N VAL A 212 -6.13 25.27 -2.11
CA VAL A 212 -5.92 24.02 -1.36
C VAL A 212 -7.25 23.38 -1.03
N GLY A 213 -7.48 22.20 -1.61
CA GLY A 213 -8.67 21.38 -1.40
C GLY A 213 -8.53 20.32 -0.32
N CYS A 214 -7.32 19.84 -0.07
CA CYS A 214 -7.05 18.80 0.92
C CYS A 214 -5.64 18.91 1.50
N ALA A 215 -5.52 18.68 2.82
CA ALA A 215 -4.25 18.50 3.52
C ALA A 215 -4.29 17.20 4.30
N GLN A 216 -3.28 16.33 4.12
CA GLN A 216 -3.23 14.99 4.71
C GLN A 216 -1.94 14.75 5.48
N MET A 217 -2.07 14.07 6.63
CA MET A 217 -0.97 13.57 7.45
C MET A 217 -0.52 12.17 7.02
N ARG A 218 0.69 11.79 7.42
CA ARG A 218 1.21 10.44 7.27
C ARG A 218 0.57 9.49 8.28
N TRP A 219 0.15 8.32 7.84
CA TRP A 219 -0.24 7.27 8.78
C TRP A 219 0.98 6.74 9.52
N ALA A 220 0.84 6.59 10.82
CA ALA A 220 1.75 5.87 11.69
C ALA A 220 1.04 4.64 12.29
N HIS A 221 1.77 3.82 13.04
CA HIS A 221 1.29 2.49 13.40
C HIS A 221 1.35 2.26 14.92
N ILE A 222 0.18 2.08 15.57
CA ILE A 222 0.07 1.83 17.02
C ILE A 222 0.61 0.44 17.38
N ASN A 223 0.20 -0.59 16.62
CA ASN A 223 0.49 -1.99 16.90
C ASN A 223 1.50 -2.62 15.92
N GLY A 224 2.36 -1.82 15.30
CA GLY A 224 3.29 -2.28 14.26
C GLY A 224 4.23 -3.40 14.70
N ASN A 225 4.60 -3.47 15.97
CA ASN A 225 5.50 -4.47 16.54
C ASN A 225 4.79 -5.71 17.11
N TYR A 226 3.46 -5.82 17.00
CA TYR A 226 2.67 -6.86 17.64
C TYR A 226 3.06 -8.29 17.19
N ASN A 227 3.15 -8.53 15.88
CA ASN A 227 3.54 -9.83 15.33
C ASN A 227 4.30 -9.65 13.99
N LEU A 228 4.74 -10.75 13.37
CA LEU A 228 5.42 -10.68 12.08
C LEU A 228 4.56 -10.02 11.01
N LEU A 229 3.27 -10.36 10.92
CA LEU A 229 2.36 -9.79 9.93
C LEU A 229 2.25 -8.27 10.07
N THR A 230 2.09 -7.75 11.30
CA THR A 230 1.99 -6.31 11.54
C THR A 230 3.29 -5.59 11.19
N ARG A 231 4.45 -6.17 11.53
CA ARG A 231 5.77 -5.61 11.14
C ARG A 231 5.95 -5.52 9.64
N LEU A 232 5.53 -6.54 8.89
CA LEU A 232 5.64 -6.52 7.42
C LEU A 232 4.65 -5.52 6.80
N GLN A 233 3.43 -5.44 7.33
CA GLN A 233 2.43 -4.46 6.89
C GLN A 233 2.89 -3.02 7.09
N THR A 234 3.53 -2.72 8.24
CA THR A 234 4.04 -1.35 8.49
C THR A 234 5.07 -0.95 7.45
N ILE A 235 5.99 -1.85 7.07
CA ILE A 235 6.97 -1.57 6.01
C ILE A 235 6.27 -1.32 4.65
N MET A 236 5.22 -2.10 4.33
CA MET A 236 4.45 -1.89 3.09
C MET A 236 3.74 -0.53 3.08
N LEU A 237 3.11 -0.15 4.19
CA LEU A 237 2.43 1.14 4.35
C LEU A 237 3.43 2.30 4.38
N ASP A 238 4.56 2.15 5.07
CA ASP A 238 5.64 3.14 5.08
C ASP A 238 6.16 3.40 3.65
N GLY A 239 6.29 2.37 2.80
CA GLY A 239 6.62 2.55 1.38
C GLY A 239 5.62 3.49 0.67
N HIS A 240 4.33 3.28 0.89
CA HIS A 240 3.28 4.12 0.31
C HIS A 240 3.31 5.55 0.89
N PHE A 241 3.28 5.70 2.21
CA PHE A 241 3.16 7.01 2.84
C PHE A 241 4.46 7.82 2.79
N VAL A 242 5.62 7.20 2.96
CA VAL A 242 6.91 7.91 2.94
C VAL A 242 7.37 8.19 1.52
N VAL A 243 7.42 7.17 0.66
CA VAL A 243 8.00 7.34 -0.68
C VAL A 243 6.96 7.85 -1.68
N GLU A 244 5.83 7.14 -1.86
CA GLU A 244 4.89 7.48 -2.93
C GLU A 244 4.16 8.81 -2.70
N GLN A 245 3.53 8.99 -1.53
CA GLN A 245 2.74 10.21 -1.25
C GLN A 245 3.63 11.45 -1.26
N THR A 246 4.81 11.36 -0.61
CA THR A 246 5.77 12.46 -0.61
C THR A 246 6.24 12.82 -2.01
N THR A 247 6.67 11.83 -2.78
CA THR A 247 7.16 12.05 -4.14
C THR A 247 6.09 12.73 -4.99
N ARG A 248 4.86 12.21 -5.01
CA ARG A 248 3.77 12.80 -5.81
C ARG A 248 3.49 14.23 -5.40
N ASN A 249 3.35 14.50 -4.11
CA ASN A 249 3.11 15.85 -3.63
C ASN A 249 4.24 16.81 -4.02
N ARG A 250 5.52 16.42 -3.77
CA ARG A 250 6.68 17.29 -4.02
C ARG A 250 6.97 17.52 -5.50
N THR A 251 6.62 16.58 -6.38
CA THR A 251 6.85 16.70 -7.83
C THR A 251 5.64 17.26 -8.59
N GLY A 252 4.56 17.66 -7.90
CA GLY A 252 3.33 18.15 -8.53
C GLY A 252 2.53 17.06 -9.25
N GLY A 253 2.73 15.80 -8.86
CA GLY A 253 1.89 14.68 -9.24
C GLY A 253 0.61 14.62 -8.42
N PHE A 254 -0.38 13.88 -8.91
CA PHE A 254 -1.61 13.66 -8.17
C PHE A 254 -1.44 12.53 -7.16
N PHE A 255 -1.90 12.77 -5.93
CA PHE A 255 -1.96 11.73 -4.91
C PHE A 255 -3.36 11.62 -4.31
N ASN A 256 -3.68 10.48 -3.73
CA ASN A 256 -4.97 10.27 -3.12
C ASN A 256 -4.94 10.57 -1.63
N PHE A 257 -5.98 11.24 -1.15
CA PHE A 257 -6.39 11.14 0.24
C PHE A 257 -6.70 9.67 0.58
N ASN A 258 -6.18 9.18 1.69
CA ASN A 258 -6.32 7.77 2.06
C ASN A 258 -7.56 7.48 2.94
N GLY A 259 -8.59 8.28 2.79
CA GLY A 259 -9.87 8.14 3.46
C GLY A 259 -9.94 8.72 4.87
N THR A 260 -8.81 9.11 5.47
CA THR A 260 -8.73 9.54 6.87
C THR A 260 -7.44 10.33 7.15
N ALA A 261 -7.33 10.90 8.34
CA ALA A 261 -6.13 11.61 8.81
C ALA A 261 -5.79 12.86 7.99
N GLY A 262 -6.78 13.69 7.73
CA GLY A 262 -6.58 14.95 7.03
C GLY A 262 -7.82 15.82 7.00
N ILE A 263 -7.66 17.00 6.43
CA ILE A 263 -8.69 18.04 6.33
C ILE A 263 -9.01 18.29 4.85
N TRP A 264 -10.27 18.40 4.54
CA TRP A 264 -10.79 18.82 3.24
C TRP A 264 -11.44 20.19 3.32
N ARG A 265 -11.27 20.98 2.26
CA ARG A 265 -12.15 22.13 2.05
C ARG A 265 -13.51 21.61 1.54
N ARG A 266 -14.59 21.92 2.27
CA ARG A 266 -15.94 21.47 1.92
C ARG A 266 -16.31 21.80 0.47
N ARG A 267 -16.00 23.03 0.01
CA ARG A 267 -16.21 23.44 -1.37
C ARG A 267 -15.48 22.57 -2.39
N ALA A 268 -14.30 22.02 -2.06
CA ALA A 268 -13.58 21.11 -2.96
C ALA A 268 -14.31 19.78 -3.13
N ILE A 269 -14.92 19.25 -2.07
CA ILE A 269 -15.77 18.05 -2.13
C ILE A 269 -17.00 18.33 -3.00
N GLU A 270 -17.74 19.40 -2.70
CA GLU A 270 -18.99 19.77 -3.37
C GLU A 270 -18.76 20.03 -4.88
N MET A 271 -17.79 20.86 -5.24
CA MET A 271 -17.47 21.15 -6.65
C MET A 271 -17.02 19.91 -7.41
N SER A 272 -16.40 18.95 -6.74
CA SER A 272 -15.96 17.69 -7.36
C SER A 272 -17.07 16.65 -7.49
N GLY A 273 -18.31 16.99 -7.15
CA GLY A 273 -19.51 16.14 -7.26
C GLY A 273 -19.74 15.23 -6.05
N GLY A 274 -19.28 15.64 -4.85
CA GLY A 274 -19.53 14.98 -3.57
C GLY A 274 -18.86 13.61 -3.42
N TRP A 275 -19.14 12.95 -2.31
CA TRP A 275 -18.73 11.58 -2.06
C TRP A 275 -19.56 10.60 -2.89
N GLN A 276 -18.91 9.78 -3.70
CA GLN A 276 -19.57 8.79 -4.57
C GLN A 276 -19.19 7.38 -4.13
N HIS A 277 -20.10 6.42 -4.29
CA HIS A 277 -19.96 5.03 -3.82
C HIS A 277 -19.98 3.98 -4.93
N ASP A 278 -19.74 4.42 -6.16
CA ASP A 278 -19.66 3.56 -7.34
C ASP A 278 -18.29 2.84 -7.48
N THR A 279 -17.32 3.18 -6.63
CA THR A 279 -16.04 2.50 -6.48
C THR A 279 -15.81 2.08 -5.03
N LEU A 280 -14.95 1.07 -4.80
CA LEU A 280 -14.61 0.60 -3.44
C LEU A 280 -13.57 1.46 -2.72
N THR A 281 -13.08 2.52 -3.37
CA THR A 281 -12.14 3.51 -2.84
C THR A 281 -12.66 4.91 -3.17
N GLU A 282 -13.70 5.29 -2.44
CA GLU A 282 -14.40 6.59 -2.56
C GLU A 282 -13.44 7.78 -2.36
N ASP A 283 -12.46 7.59 -1.50
CA ASP A 283 -11.40 8.53 -1.19
C ASP A 283 -10.48 8.79 -2.39
N THR A 284 -10.02 7.72 -3.04
CA THR A 284 -9.21 7.81 -4.25
C THR A 284 -10.01 8.44 -5.40
N ASP A 285 -11.27 8.05 -5.59
CA ASP A 285 -12.14 8.61 -6.62
C ASP A 285 -12.32 10.12 -6.44
N LEU A 286 -12.72 10.57 -5.25
CA LEU A 286 -12.90 11.99 -4.96
C LEU A 286 -11.58 12.76 -5.11
N SER A 287 -10.46 12.20 -4.63
CA SER A 287 -9.14 12.83 -4.73
C SER A 287 -8.74 13.13 -6.15
N PHE A 288 -8.91 12.16 -7.07
CA PHE A 288 -8.56 12.37 -8.47
C PHE A 288 -9.54 13.30 -9.18
N ARG A 289 -10.85 13.23 -8.85
CA ARG A 289 -11.84 14.18 -9.39
C ARG A 289 -11.53 15.61 -8.98
N ALA A 290 -11.19 15.84 -7.73
CA ALA A 290 -10.87 17.16 -7.21
C ALA A 290 -9.60 17.75 -7.87
N GLN A 291 -8.53 16.98 -7.97
CA GLN A 291 -7.29 17.43 -8.60
C GLN A 291 -7.43 17.64 -10.11
N LEU A 292 -8.28 16.85 -10.79
CA LEU A 292 -8.65 17.07 -12.20
C LEU A 292 -9.43 18.37 -12.41
N MET A 293 -10.06 18.93 -11.36
CA MET A 293 -10.71 20.25 -11.37
C MET A 293 -9.78 21.39 -10.96
N GLY A 294 -8.52 21.10 -10.66
CA GLY A 294 -7.52 22.10 -10.32
C GLY A 294 -7.28 22.31 -8.82
N TRP A 295 -7.96 21.57 -7.94
CA TRP A 295 -7.69 21.62 -6.51
C TRP A 295 -6.31 21.10 -6.18
N ARG A 296 -5.58 21.81 -5.32
CA ARG A 296 -4.24 21.46 -4.85
C ARG A 296 -4.34 20.64 -3.57
N PHE A 297 -3.49 19.63 -3.45
CA PHE A 297 -3.41 18.78 -2.26
C PHE A 297 -2.05 18.95 -1.60
N VAL A 298 -2.03 18.95 -0.27
CA VAL A 298 -0.84 19.06 0.55
C VAL A 298 -0.65 17.78 1.36
N TYR A 299 0.58 17.26 1.35
CA TYR A 299 0.95 16.08 2.11
C TYR A 299 2.06 16.39 3.12
N LEU A 300 1.80 16.14 4.40
CA LEU A 300 2.70 16.39 5.51
C LEU A 300 3.34 15.08 5.96
N LEU A 301 4.57 14.84 5.52
CA LEU A 301 5.33 13.61 5.81
C LEU A 301 5.65 13.46 7.30
N ASP A 302 5.99 14.57 7.97
CA ASP A 302 6.47 14.57 9.35
C ASP A 302 5.33 14.64 10.38
N GLU A 303 4.10 14.94 9.93
CA GLU A 303 2.92 14.92 10.79
C GLU A 303 2.26 13.55 10.77
N GLU A 304 2.23 12.91 11.94
CA GLU A 304 1.80 11.52 12.11
C GLU A 304 0.38 11.42 12.65
N ALA A 305 -0.38 10.49 12.07
CA ALA A 305 -1.66 10.03 12.59
C ALA A 305 -1.58 8.52 12.87
N PRO A 306 -1.34 8.09 14.12
CA PRO A 306 -1.23 6.68 14.48
C PRO A 306 -2.54 5.92 14.32
N ALA A 307 -2.48 4.71 13.74
CA ALA A 307 -3.63 3.83 13.52
C ALA A 307 -3.27 2.36 13.73
N GLU A 308 -4.29 1.51 13.84
CA GLU A 308 -4.09 0.07 13.94
C GLU A 308 -3.92 -0.58 12.56
N VAL A 309 -2.93 -1.48 12.43
CA VAL A 309 -2.87 -2.42 11.31
C VAL A 309 -3.54 -3.75 11.67
N PRO A 310 -4.14 -4.47 10.70
CA PRO A 310 -4.76 -5.77 10.93
C PRO A 310 -3.81 -6.78 11.55
N VAL A 311 -4.18 -7.37 12.69
CA VAL A 311 -3.40 -8.43 13.36
C VAL A 311 -3.69 -9.82 12.80
N GLU A 312 -4.74 -9.95 11.98
CA GLU A 312 -5.23 -11.17 11.38
C GLU A 312 -5.01 -11.19 9.87
N ILE A 313 -4.52 -12.33 9.35
CA ILE A 313 -4.16 -12.47 7.92
C ILE A 313 -5.38 -12.31 6.99
N ASN A 314 -6.56 -12.84 7.37
CA ASN A 314 -7.74 -12.77 6.52
C ASN A 314 -8.32 -11.34 6.47
N ALA A 315 -8.22 -10.58 7.57
CA ALA A 315 -8.57 -9.16 7.61
C ALA A 315 -7.64 -8.34 6.71
N PHE A 316 -6.32 -8.63 6.76
CA PHE A 316 -5.33 -8.01 5.88
C PHE A 316 -5.60 -8.31 4.40
N LYS A 317 -5.83 -9.59 4.04
CA LYS A 317 -6.19 -9.99 2.67
C LYS A 317 -7.45 -9.27 2.16
N ALA A 318 -8.48 -9.18 3.00
CA ALA A 318 -9.72 -8.49 2.65
C ALA A 318 -9.51 -6.98 2.41
N GLN A 319 -8.68 -6.34 3.23
CA GLN A 319 -8.32 -4.93 3.08
C GLN A 319 -7.54 -4.70 1.77
N GLN A 320 -6.50 -5.49 1.51
CA GLN A 320 -5.68 -5.39 0.30
C GLN A 320 -6.49 -5.67 -0.97
N ARG A 321 -7.37 -6.67 -0.94
CA ARG A 321 -8.29 -6.97 -2.05
C ARG A 321 -9.23 -5.80 -2.35
N ARG A 322 -9.79 -5.16 -1.34
CA ARG A 322 -10.65 -3.98 -1.49
C ARG A 322 -9.91 -2.85 -2.16
N TRP A 323 -8.69 -2.54 -1.69
CA TRP A 323 -7.86 -1.49 -2.28
C TRP A 323 -7.47 -1.81 -3.72
N ALA A 324 -7.03 -3.04 -4.01
CA ALA A 324 -6.65 -3.46 -5.34
C ALA A 324 -7.81 -3.32 -6.36
N LYS A 325 -9.03 -3.72 -5.95
CA LYS A 325 -10.23 -3.60 -6.79
C LYS A 325 -10.64 -2.14 -6.98
N GLY A 326 -10.73 -1.39 -5.88
CA GLY A 326 -11.23 -0.02 -5.87
C GLY A 326 -10.38 0.93 -6.71
N VAL A 327 -9.05 0.87 -6.55
CA VAL A 327 -8.13 1.72 -7.32
C VAL A 327 -8.26 1.47 -8.82
N LEU A 328 -8.42 0.20 -9.25
CA LEU A 328 -8.61 -0.12 -10.66
C LEU A 328 -10.00 0.32 -11.17
N GLN A 329 -11.04 0.28 -10.33
CA GLN A 329 -12.36 0.85 -10.66
C GLN A 329 -12.27 2.35 -10.91
N VAL A 330 -11.49 3.08 -10.10
CA VAL A 330 -11.24 4.52 -10.33
C VAL A 330 -10.56 4.76 -11.67
N TRP A 331 -9.59 3.91 -12.07
CA TRP A 331 -9.00 3.99 -13.41
C TRP A 331 -10.06 3.90 -14.51
N PHE A 332 -10.93 2.87 -14.48
CA PHE A 332 -11.97 2.70 -15.49
C PHE A 332 -13.01 3.84 -15.49
N LYS A 333 -13.28 4.43 -14.34
CA LYS A 333 -14.16 5.59 -14.23
C LYS A 333 -13.54 6.86 -14.83
N LEU A 334 -12.24 7.09 -14.60
CA LEU A 334 -11.61 8.39 -14.86
C LEU A 334 -10.65 8.43 -16.05
N TYR A 335 -10.26 7.28 -16.65
CA TYR A 335 -9.18 7.23 -17.66
C TYR A 335 -9.40 8.20 -18.83
N ARG A 336 -10.64 8.33 -19.36
CA ARG A 336 -10.94 9.28 -20.44
C ARG A 336 -10.70 10.72 -20.00
N ARG A 337 -11.17 11.09 -18.81
CA ARG A 337 -10.96 12.44 -18.25
C ARG A 337 -9.48 12.74 -18.04
N ILE A 338 -8.72 11.75 -17.55
CA ILE A 338 -7.26 11.87 -17.35
C ILE A 338 -6.54 12.15 -18.66
N TRP A 339 -6.83 11.36 -19.72
CA TRP A 339 -6.14 11.53 -21.00
C TRP A 339 -6.51 12.82 -21.73
N HIS A 340 -7.74 13.31 -21.61
CA HIS A 340 -8.18 14.56 -22.22
C HIS A 340 -7.89 15.81 -21.36
N ALA A 341 -7.52 15.65 -20.09
CA ALA A 341 -7.19 16.79 -19.23
C ALA A 341 -5.96 17.56 -19.76
N PRO A 342 -5.91 18.90 -19.63
CA PRO A 342 -4.76 19.73 -20.05
C PRO A 342 -3.61 19.61 -19.03
N LEU A 343 -3.13 18.39 -18.82
CA LEU A 343 -2.06 18.06 -17.88
C LEU A 343 -0.81 17.58 -18.61
N PRO A 344 0.39 17.83 -18.06
CA PRO A 344 1.63 17.29 -18.61
C PRO A 344 1.58 15.75 -18.69
N LEU A 345 2.16 15.18 -19.76
CA LEU A 345 2.21 13.72 -19.95
C LEU A 345 2.78 12.98 -18.73
N ARG A 346 3.78 13.56 -18.07
CA ARG A 346 4.38 13.05 -16.84
C ARG A 346 3.30 12.76 -15.76
N VAL A 347 2.40 13.71 -15.53
CA VAL A 347 1.33 13.59 -14.52
C VAL A 347 0.32 12.53 -14.94
N LYS A 348 -0.04 12.48 -16.24
CA LYS A 348 -0.95 11.43 -16.78
C LYS A 348 -0.37 10.03 -16.63
N LEU A 349 0.92 9.84 -16.93
CA LEU A 349 1.61 8.57 -16.77
C LEU A 349 1.70 8.17 -15.28
N GLU A 350 1.91 9.13 -14.39
CA GLU A 350 1.93 8.87 -12.95
C GLU A 350 0.58 8.37 -12.44
N MET A 351 -0.52 9.00 -12.86
CA MET A 351 -1.88 8.51 -12.59
C MET A 351 -2.12 7.11 -13.17
N PHE A 352 -1.66 6.86 -14.40
CA PHE A 352 -1.74 5.54 -15.01
C PHE A 352 -1.06 4.47 -14.14
N PHE A 353 0.22 4.64 -13.81
CA PHE A 353 0.96 3.67 -12.99
C PHE A 353 0.35 3.51 -11.59
N ARG A 354 -0.15 4.59 -10.99
CA ARG A 354 -0.81 4.54 -9.69
C ARG A 354 -2.10 3.73 -9.72
N LEU A 355 -2.96 3.98 -10.70
CA LEU A 355 -4.30 3.39 -10.75
C LEU A 355 -4.31 1.97 -11.35
N THR A 356 -3.28 1.60 -12.13
CA THR A 356 -3.17 0.28 -12.76
C THR A 356 -2.15 -0.66 -12.09
N GLY A 357 -1.39 -0.20 -11.08
CA GLY A 357 -0.30 -0.96 -10.47
C GLY A 357 -0.69 -2.35 -9.97
N ASN A 358 -1.94 -2.55 -9.57
CA ASN A 358 -2.46 -3.84 -9.12
C ASN A 358 -2.60 -4.89 -10.24
N VAL A 359 -2.51 -4.50 -11.52
CA VAL A 359 -2.45 -5.43 -12.66
C VAL A 359 -1.21 -6.33 -12.58
N SER A 360 -0.18 -5.92 -11.85
CA SER A 360 0.98 -6.76 -11.55
C SER A 360 0.63 -8.09 -10.85
N TYR A 361 -0.47 -8.18 -10.09
CA TYR A 361 -0.84 -9.41 -9.38
C TYR A 361 -1.25 -10.58 -10.31
N PRO A 362 -2.16 -10.43 -11.28
CA PRO A 362 -2.41 -11.49 -12.25
C PRO A 362 -1.16 -11.85 -13.07
N LEU A 363 -0.33 -10.87 -13.45
CA LEU A 363 0.95 -11.13 -14.11
C LEU A 363 1.88 -11.97 -13.22
N MET A 364 1.94 -11.69 -11.93
CA MET A 364 2.74 -12.44 -10.96
C MET A 364 2.25 -13.90 -10.81
N ILE A 365 0.93 -14.16 -10.88
CA ILE A 365 0.40 -15.54 -10.87
C ILE A 365 0.89 -16.31 -12.09
N VAL A 366 0.78 -15.71 -13.28
CA VAL A 366 1.26 -16.36 -14.51
C VAL A 366 2.77 -16.59 -14.44
N ALA A 367 3.54 -15.58 -13.98
CA ALA A 367 4.97 -15.72 -13.75
C ALA A 367 5.29 -16.85 -12.75
N SER A 368 4.52 -16.96 -11.65
CA SER A 368 4.67 -18.05 -10.67
C SER A 368 4.47 -19.43 -11.28
N PHE A 369 3.41 -19.58 -12.09
CA PHE A 369 3.12 -20.85 -12.76
C PHE A 369 4.23 -21.24 -13.76
N MET A 370 4.84 -20.25 -14.41
CA MET A 370 5.87 -20.48 -15.43
C MET A 370 7.25 -20.81 -14.84
N GLN A 371 7.49 -20.64 -13.52
CA GLN A 371 8.82 -20.82 -12.93
C GLN A 371 9.36 -22.26 -13.13
N PHE A 372 8.56 -23.29 -12.90
CA PHE A 372 9.03 -24.67 -13.05
C PHE A 372 9.21 -25.07 -14.52
N PRO A 373 8.28 -24.83 -15.45
CA PRO A 373 8.52 -25.00 -16.89
C PRO A 373 9.79 -24.28 -17.37
N LEU A 374 10.01 -23.05 -16.90
CA LEU A 374 11.20 -22.28 -17.25
C LEU A 374 12.50 -22.94 -16.76
N LEU A 375 12.50 -23.54 -15.55
CA LEU A 375 13.64 -24.31 -15.06
C LEU A 375 13.95 -25.48 -15.95
N LEU A 376 12.92 -26.22 -16.42
CA LEU A 376 13.08 -27.37 -17.34
C LEU A 376 13.68 -26.93 -18.68
N VAL A 377 13.12 -25.88 -19.28
CA VAL A 377 13.61 -25.31 -20.54
C VAL A 377 15.07 -24.90 -20.42
N ARG A 378 15.41 -24.15 -19.37
CA ARG A 378 16.78 -23.64 -19.16
C ARG A 378 17.79 -24.74 -18.89
N TYR A 379 17.42 -25.75 -18.13
CA TYR A 379 18.29 -26.89 -17.88
C TYR A 379 18.57 -27.67 -19.16
N ASN A 380 17.53 -28.02 -19.93
CA ASN A 380 17.65 -28.82 -21.14
C ASN A 380 18.41 -28.09 -22.26
N GLN A 381 18.24 -26.76 -22.35
CA GLN A 381 18.81 -25.95 -23.44
C GLN A 381 20.18 -25.36 -23.14
N GLY A 382 20.63 -25.42 -21.88
CA GLY A 382 21.89 -24.76 -21.46
C GLY A 382 21.89 -23.24 -21.71
N LEU A 383 20.73 -22.60 -21.72
CA LEU A 383 20.53 -21.21 -22.16
C LEU A 383 21.02 -20.16 -21.13
N TYR A 384 22.27 -20.26 -20.73
CA TYR A 384 22.90 -19.27 -19.84
C TYR A 384 22.97 -17.87 -20.45
N GLN A 385 22.96 -17.75 -21.77
CA GLN A 385 22.98 -16.48 -22.51
C GLN A 385 21.74 -15.62 -22.22
N LEU A 386 20.60 -16.23 -21.94
CA LEU A 386 19.39 -15.50 -21.56
C LEU A 386 19.51 -14.75 -20.25
N MET A 387 20.54 -15.04 -19.42
CA MET A 387 20.85 -14.25 -18.24
C MET A 387 21.13 -12.78 -18.56
N VAL A 388 21.63 -12.47 -19.75
CA VAL A 388 21.82 -11.08 -20.19
C VAL A 388 20.50 -10.32 -20.25
N LEU A 389 19.39 -10.99 -20.59
CA LEU A 389 18.04 -10.42 -20.57
C LEU A 389 17.42 -10.45 -19.16
N ASP A 390 17.68 -11.52 -18.41
CA ASP A 390 17.16 -11.65 -17.05
C ASP A 390 17.67 -10.57 -16.10
N VAL A 391 18.97 -10.31 -16.11
CA VAL A 391 19.60 -9.39 -15.13
C VAL A 391 18.95 -8.01 -15.14
N PRO A 392 18.83 -7.28 -16.26
CA PRO A 392 18.17 -5.98 -16.23
C PRO A 392 16.68 -6.07 -15.88
N LEU A 393 15.95 -7.07 -16.38
CA LEU A 393 14.53 -7.22 -16.10
C LEU A 393 14.27 -7.55 -14.64
N LEU A 394 15.07 -8.45 -14.02
CA LEU A 394 15.01 -8.76 -12.60
C LEU A 394 15.45 -7.58 -11.74
N PHE A 395 16.43 -6.80 -12.18
CA PHE A 395 16.81 -5.59 -11.49
C PHE A 395 15.61 -4.63 -11.38
N PHE A 396 14.98 -4.30 -12.49
CA PHE A 396 13.82 -3.41 -12.46
C PHE A 396 12.62 -4.01 -11.73
N SER A 397 12.31 -5.28 -11.90
CA SER A 397 11.14 -5.89 -11.26
C SER A 397 11.34 -6.17 -9.76
N THR A 398 12.52 -6.56 -9.32
CA THR A 398 12.79 -7.08 -7.98
C THR A 398 13.57 -6.10 -7.12
N VAL A 399 14.74 -5.60 -7.61
CA VAL A 399 15.57 -4.67 -6.84
C VAL A 399 14.84 -3.36 -6.62
N SER A 400 13.97 -2.93 -7.55
CA SER A 400 13.10 -1.76 -7.36
C SER A 400 12.24 -1.86 -6.10
N VAL A 401 11.75 -3.06 -5.75
CA VAL A 401 10.95 -3.30 -4.53
C VAL A 401 11.80 -3.13 -3.28
N VAL A 402 13.02 -3.69 -3.30
CA VAL A 402 13.98 -3.57 -2.20
C VAL A 402 14.39 -2.11 -1.97
N LEU A 403 14.70 -1.38 -3.03
CA LEU A 403 15.06 0.04 -2.95
C LEU A 403 13.89 0.89 -2.44
N PHE A 404 12.68 0.59 -2.88
CA PHE A 404 11.49 1.32 -2.51
C PHE A 404 11.17 1.19 -1.01
N TYR A 405 11.00 -0.02 -0.51
CA TYR A 405 10.72 -0.25 0.91
C TYR A 405 11.93 0.04 1.78
N GLY A 406 13.13 -0.25 1.28
CA GLY A 406 14.38 0.08 1.96
C GLY A 406 14.54 1.58 2.19
N SER A 407 14.16 2.42 1.21
CA SER A 407 14.19 3.88 1.35
C SER A 407 13.24 4.38 2.44
N ALA A 408 12.03 3.82 2.53
CA ALA A 408 11.07 4.18 3.58
C ALA A 408 11.59 3.81 4.97
N VAL A 409 12.08 2.57 5.13
CA VAL A 409 12.66 2.10 6.39
C VAL A 409 13.88 2.93 6.79
N TRP A 410 14.76 3.21 5.84
CA TRP A 410 15.95 4.02 6.10
C TRP A 410 15.62 5.44 6.54
N TYR A 411 14.62 6.06 5.91
CA TYR A 411 14.20 7.42 6.25
C TYR A 411 13.59 7.50 7.65
N LEU A 412 12.71 6.56 8.02
CA LEU A 412 11.99 6.62 9.30
C LEU A 412 12.84 6.22 10.51
N ASP A 413 13.60 5.14 10.40
CA ASP A 413 14.23 4.54 11.58
C ASP A 413 15.72 4.82 11.69
N GLY A 414 16.39 5.09 10.56
CA GLY A 414 17.85 5.12 10.48
C GLY A 414 18.51 3.81 10.91
N THR A 415 17.73 2.78 11.30
CA THR A 415 18.23 1.51 11.80
C THR A 415 18.21 0.44 10.70
N ARG A 416 19.33 -0.29 10.61
CA ARG A 416 19.47 -1.38 9.61
C ARG A 416 18.66 -2.63 9.95
N LYS A 417 18.17 -2.78 11.19
CA LYS A 417 17.49 -4.01 11.64
C LYS A 417 16.20 -4.32 10.89
N ARG A 418 15.38 -3.31 10.61
CA ARG A 418 14.13 -3.51 9.84
C ARG A 418 14.38 -3.87 8.36
N LEU A 419 15.55 -3.54 7.81
CA LEU A 419 15.92 -3.92 6.44
C LEU A 419 16.00 -5.44 6.26
N LEU A 420 16.32 -6.19 7.33
CA LEU A 420 16.35 -7.67 7.29
C LEU A 420 14.95 -8.28 7.01
N HIS A 421 13.87 -7.51 7.20
CA HIS A 421 12.51 -7.98 6.88
C HIS A 421 12.13 -7.80 5.40
N LEU A 422 12.94 -7.11 4.58
CA LEU A 422 12.59 -6.84 3.17
C LEU A 422 12.32 -8.11 2.35
N PRO A 423 13.09 -9.20 2.45
CA PRO A 423 12.75 -10.45 1.76
C PRO A 423 11.37 -11.00 2.17
N LEU A 424 11.02 -10.89 3.46
CA LEU A 424 9.73 -11.33 3.96
C LEU A 424 8.58 -10.42 3.48
N VAL A 425 8.82 -9.10 3.37
CA VAL A 425 7.87 -8.15 2.77
C VAL A 425 7.60 -8.51 1.31
N MET A 426 8.63 -8.85 0.55
CA MET A 426 8.48 -9.31 -0.83
C MET A 426 7.66 -10.60 -0.90
N GLY A 427 7.98 -11.58 -0.05
CA GLY A 427 7.20 -12.82 0.07
C GLY A 427 5.74 -12.55 0.45
N LEU A 428 5.47 -11.63 1.40
CA LEU A 428 4.11 -11.23 1.75
C LEU A 428 3.36 -10.64 0.55
N GLY A 429 4.03 -9.78 -0.25
CA GLY A 429 3.49 -9.24 -1.51
C GLY A 429 3.14 -10.33 -2.53
N ILE A 430 4.02 -11.32 -2.69
CA ILE A 430 3.78 -12.50 -3.55
C ILE A 430 2.57 -13.29 -3.02
N GLY A 431 2.49 -13.54 -1.72
CA GLY A 431 1.39 -14.27 -1.11
C GLY A 431 0.01 -13.60 -1.28
N LEU A 432 -0.05 -12.29 -1.48
CA LEU A 432 -1.28 -11.57 -1.83
C LEU A 432 -1.76 -11.82 -3.27
N ALA A 433 -0.94 -12.43 -4.13
CA ALA A 433 -1.20 -12.49 -5.57
C ALA A 433 -2.57 -13.08 -5.90
N PHE A 434 -2.96 -14.22 -5.32
CA PHE A 434 -4.26 -14.85 -5.61
C PHE A 434 -5.44 -13.98 -5.18
N SER A 435 -5.37 -13.40 -3.97
CA SER A 435 -6.43 -12.54 -3.45
C SER A 435 -6.62 -11.29 -4.30
N ASN A 436 -5.51 -10.63 -4.66
CA ASN A 436 -5.54 -9.37 -5.38
C ASN A 436 -5.74 -9.57 -6.89
N ALA A 437 -5.21 -10.64 -7.49
CA ALA A 437 -5.52 -10.98 -8.88
C ALA A 437 -7.01 -11.23 -9.09
N ARG A 438 -7.66 -11.96 -8.18
CA ARG A 438 -9.11 -12.11 -8.20
C ARG A 438 -9.81 -10.75 -8.14
N ALA A 439 -9.35 -9.83 -7.30
CA ALA A 439 -9.90 -8.48 -7.22
C ALA A 439 -9.75 -7.70 -8.54
N VAL A 440 -8.59 -7.81 -9.19
CA VAL A 440 -8.33 -7.19 -10.50
C VAL A 440 -9.24 -7.78 -11.57
N LEU A 441 -9.35 -9.11 -11.65
CA LEU A 441 -10.24 -9.78 -12.61
C LEU A 441 -11.71 -9.42 -12.38
N GLU A 442 -12.16 -9.34 -11.12
CA GLU A 442 -13.51 -8.86 -10.78
C GLU A 442 -13.75 -7.41 -11.20
N ALA A 443 -12.72 -6.54 -11.08
CA ALA A 443 -12.81 -5.16 -11.54
C ALA A 443 -12.88 -5.06 -13.07
N LEU A 444 -12.08 -5.85 -13.79
CA LEU A 444 -12.09 -5.95 -15.26
C LEU A 444 -13.45 -6.45 -15.77
N ALA A 445 -14.05 -7.43 -15.09
CA ALA A 445 -15.35 -7.99 -15.43
C ALA A 445 -16.54 -7.14 -14.96
N GLY A 446 -16.30 -5.98 -14.33
CA GLY A 446 -17.39 -5.10 -13.84
C GLY A 446 -18.20 -5.69 -12.67
N VAL A 447 -17.71 -6.71 -11.98
CA VAL A 447 -18.43 -7.36 -10.88
C VAL A 447 -18.56 -6.40 -9.71
N LYS A 448 -19.80 -6.13 -9.28
CA LYS A 448 -20.07 -5.35 -8.07
C LYS A 448 -19.76 -6.17 -6.82
N SER A 449 -19.22 -5.55 -5.79
CA SER A 449 -18.91 -6.18 -4.50
C SER A 449 -19.37 -5.26 -3.38
N GLU A 450 -19.90 -5.85 -2.31
CA GLU A 450 -20.17 -5.13 -1.08
C GLU A 450 -18.88 -4.65 -0.40
N PHE A 451 -18.99 -3.54 0.30
CA PHE A 451 -17.91 -3.03 1.14
C PHE A 451 -17.75 -3.92 2.37
N VAL A 452 -16.66 -4.68 2.42
CA VAL A 452 -16.30 -5.47 3.60
C VAL A 452 -15.32 -4.68 4.44
N ARG A 453 -15.76 -4.32 5.63
CA ARG A 453 -14.98 -3.58 6.61
C ARG A 453 -13.84 -4.43 7.18
N THR A 454 -12.69 -3.81 7.49
CA THR A 454 -11.57 -4.41 8.21
C THR A 454 -11.86 -4.34 9.72
N PRO A 455 -11.90 -5.47 10.46
CA PRO A 455 -12.12 -5.47 11.90
C PRO A 455 -11.03 -4.70 12.66
N LYS A 456 -11.44 -3.92 13.67
CA LYS A 456 -10.56 -3.17 14.58
C LYS A 456 -10.66 -3.76 15.97
N TYR A 457 -9.53 -4.08 16.56
CA TYR A 457 -9.50 -4.90 17.77
C TYR A 457 -8.98 -4.16 19.02
N ARG A 458 -8.56 -2.90 18.90
CA ARG A 458 -7.90 -2.15 19.97
C ARG A 458 -6.70 -2.91 20.53
N VAL A 459 -5.79 -3.32 19.66
CA VAL A 459 -4.55 -4.00 20.06
C VAL A 459 -3.46 -2.95 20.18
N GLU A 460 -3.02 -2.66 21.39
CA GLU A 460 -2.02 -1.61 21.66
C GLU A 460 -0.68 -2.17 22.13
N THR A 461 -0.69 -3.35 22.76
CA THR A 461 0.52 -3.99 23.32
C THR A 461 0.81 -5.34 22.70
N THR A 462 2.07 -5.75 22.72
CA THR A 462 2.53 -7.04 22.16
C THR A 462 1.97 -8.27 22.89
N THR A 463 1.46 -8.09 24.11
CA THR A 463 0.90 -9.15 24.95
C THR A 463 -0.63 -9.25 24.87
N ASP A 464 -1.29 -8.32 24.16
CA ASP A 464 -2.75 -8.29 24.08
C ASP A 464 -3.29 -9.41 23.18
N GLU A 465 -3.79 -10.47 23.78
CA GLU A 465 -4.48 -11.57 23.11
C GLU A 465 -6.01 -11.41 23.08
N SER A 466 -6.56 -10.32 23.59
CA SER A 466 -8.01 -10.09 23.72
C SER A 466 -8.74 -10.19 22.36
N TRP A 467 -8.08 -9.81 21.28
CA TRP A 467 -8.63 -9.88 19.92
C TRP A 467 -9.07 -11.29 19.50
N LYS A 468 -8.44 -12.33 20.02
CA LYS A 468 -8.80 -13.73 19.75
C LYS A 468 -10.19 -14.12 20.30
N ARG A 469 -10.70 -13.36 21.27
CA ARG A 469 -12.02 -13.56 21.89
C ARG A 469 -13.12 -12.68 21.28
N LYS A 470 -12.75 -11.64 20.52
CA LYS A 470 -13.68 -10.66 19.94
C LYS A 470 -14.45 -11.26 18.75
N LYS A 471 -15.76 -11.00 18.70
CA LYS A 471 -16.68 -11.62 17.74
C LYS A 471 -16.72 -10.81 16.43
N TYR A 472 -16.19 -11.37 15.35
CA TYR A 472 -16.45 -10.87 13.99
C TYR A 472 -16.85 -12.03 13.07
N LYS A 473 -17.83 -11.78 12.17
CA LYS A 473 -18.27 -12.79 11.17
C LYS A 473 -17.19 -13.00 10.11
N ARG A 474 -16.89 -14.26 9.78
CA ARG A 474 -15.89 -14.64 8.78
C ARG A 474 -16.56 -15.37 7.62
N LYS A 475 -16.11 -15.06 6.42
CA LYS A 475 -16.50 -15.84 5.23
C LYS A 475 -15.45 -16.94 5.00
N HIS A 476 -15.90 -18.17 4.79
CA HIS A 476 -15.03 -19.28 4.34
C HIS A 476 -14.53 -18.99 2.92
N SER A 477 -13.28 -19.27 2.67
CA SER A 477 -12.63 -19.13 1.36
C SER A 477 -11.79 -20.36 1.06
N TRP A 478 -11.80 -20.81 -0.17
CA TRP A 478 -10.95 -21.90 -0.66
C TRP A 478 -9.53 -21.43 -1.09
N LEU A 479 -9.33 -20.11 -1.19
CA LEU A 479 -8.04 -19.52 -1.59
C LEU A 479 -6.83 -20.04 -0.78
N PRO A 480 -6.92 -20.29 0.54
CA PRO A 480 -5.79 -20.82 1.30
C PRO A 480 -5.30 -22.19 0.80
N LEU A 481 -6.19 -23.03 0.27
CA LEU A 481 -5.81 -24.32 -0.30
C LEU A 481 -5.02 -24.13 -1.60
N LEU A 482 -5.42 -23.19 -2.43
CA LEU A 482 -4.69 -22.85 -3.65
C LEU A 482 -3.30 -22.26 -3.33
N GLU A 483 -3.22 -21.38 -2.32
CA GLU A 483 -1.95 -20.83 -1.86
C GLU A 483 -1.01 -21.94 -1.37
N LEU A 484 -1.49 -22.90 -0.61
CA LEU A 484 -0.69 -24.05 -0.15
C LEU A 484 -0.27 -24.97 -1.30
N SER A 485 -1.14 -25.23 -2.30
CA SER A 485 -0.77 -26.02 -3.46
C SER A 485 0.37 -25.39 -4.26
N PHE A 486 0.38 -24.05 -4.37
CA PHE A 486 1.49 -23.34 -4.98
C PHE A 486 2.76 -23.35 -4.11
N SER A 487 2.63 -23.30 -2.79
CA SER A 487 3.78 -23.48 -1.89
C SER A 487 4.42 -24.86 -2.10
N ILE A 488 3.61 -25.94 -2.19
CA ILE A 488 4.10 -27.30 -2.48
C ILE A 488 4.77 -27.34 -3.86
N TYR A 489 4.16 -26.73 -4.89
CA TYR A 489 4.74 -26.61 -6.22
C TYR A 489 6.14 -25.97 -6.18
N PHE A 490 6.34 -24.93 -5.37
CA PHE A 490 7.66 -24.31 -5.23
C PHE A 490 8.64 -25.16 -4.41
N VAL A 491 8.18 -25.94 -3.44
CA VAL A 491 9.03 -26.95 -2.77
C VAL A 491 9.55 -27.97 -3.77
N LEU A 492 8.69 -28.47 -4.67
CA LEU A 492 9.10 -29.39 -5.73
C LEU A 492 10.08 -28.73 -6.72
N ALA A 493 9.82 -27.48 -7.09
CA ALA A 493 10.73 -26.72 -7.97
C ALA A 493 12.12 -26.51 -7.34
N ILE A 494 12.17 -26.21 -6.02
CA ILE A 494 13.43 -26.09 -5.27
C ILE A 494 14.15 -27.45 -5.25
N GLY A 495 13.43 -28.53 -4.93
CA GLY A 495 14.00 -29.88 -4.94
C GLY A 495 14.61 -30.25 -6.29
N TYR A 496 13.92 -29.92 -7.40
CA TYR A 496 14.45 -30.12 -8.76
C TYR A 496 15.70 -29.25 -9.01
N ALA A 497 15.65 -27.96 -8.66
CA ALA A 497 16.78 -27.04 -8.83
C ALA A 497 18.03 -27.51 -8.06
N VAL A 498 17.86 -27.97 -6.81
CA VAL A 498 18.95 -28.54 -5.99
C VAL A 498 19.52 -29.80 -6.64
N LYS A 499 18.65 -30.74 -7.05
CA LYS A 499 19.07 -31.97 -7.72
C LYS A 499 19.88 -31.72 -9.00
N MET A 500 19.52 -30.65 -9.73
CA MET A 500 20.17 -30.29 -11.00
C MET A 500 21.29 -29.24 -10.81
N HIS A 501 21.70 -28.95 -9.55
CA HIS A 501 22.74 -27.99 -9.21
C HIS A 501 22.49 -26.54 -9.73
N MET A 502 21.22 -26.15 -9.89
CA MET A 502 20.78 -24.83 -10.36
C MET A 502 20.60 -23.87 -9.16
N TRP A 503 21.70 -23.35 -8.62
CA TRP A 503 21.69 -22.52 -7.39
C TRP A 503 21.07 -21.13 -7.60
N GLY A 504 21.20 -20.54 -8.80
CA GLY A 504 20.77 -19.16 -9.08
C GLY A 504 19.31 -18.87 -8.78
N PRO A 505 18.33 -19.67 -9.24
CA PRO A 505 16.92 -19.41 -9.01
C PRO A 505 16.42 -19.69 -7.58
N ILE A 506 17.19 -20.42 -6.75
CA ILE A 506 16.71 -20.92 -5.45
C ILE A 506 16.21 -19.79 -4.54
N LEU A 507 16.91 -18.66 -4.47
CA LEU A 507 16.50 -17.53 -3.64
C LEU A 507 15.11 -17.01 -4.02
N PHE A 508 14.82 -16.91 -5.31
CA PHE A 508 13.51 -16.50 -5.81
C PHE A 508 12.44 -17.54 -5.52
N LEU A 509 12.72 -18.81 -5.76
CA LEU A 509 11.80 -19.90 -5.45
C LEU A 509 11.43 -19.93 -3.96
N LEU A 510 12.40 -19.66 -3.07
CA LEU A 510 12.17 -19.56 -1.63
C LEU A 510 11.23 -18.39 -1.27
N LEU A 511 11.34 -17.23 -1.94
CA LEU A 511 10.43 -16.11 -1.72
C LEU A 511 8.98 -16.46 -2.08
N PHE A 512 8.77 -17.15 -3.20
CA PHE A 512 7.45 -17.62 -3.62
C PHE A 512 6.91 -18.70 -2.68
N CYS A 513 7.74 -19.68 -2.33
CA CYS A 513 7.39 -20.73 -1.38
C CYS A 513 6.95 -20.16 -0.04
N PHE A 514 7.74 -19.23 0.53
CA PHE A 514 7.40 -18.55 1.77
C PHE A 514 6.11 -17.73 1.64
N GLY A 515 5.97 -16.94 0.57
CA GLY A 515 4.81 -16.06 0.39
C GLY A 515 3.48 -16.84 0.38
N TYR A 516 3.40 -17.83 -0.47
CA TYR A 516 2.20 -18.69 -0.58
C TYR A 516 2.00 -19.56 0.66
N GLY A 517 3.08 -20.15 1.20
CA GLY A 517 3.04 -21.01 2.38
C GLY A 517 2.59 -20.24 3.63
N TYR A 518 3.15 -19.06 3.87
CA TYR A 518 2.78 -18.20 5.00
C TYR A 518 1.31 -17.78 4.92
N MET A 519 0.87 -17.28 3.75
CA MET A 519 -0.52 -16.83 3.57
C MET A 519 -1.54 -17.94 3.73
N GLY A 520 -1.30 -19.10 3.09
CA GLY A 520 -2.19 -20.26 3.16
C GLY A 520 -2.27 -20.84 4.57
N THR A 521 -1.11 -21.12 5.17
CA THR A 521 -1.03 -21.72 6.51
C THR A 521 -1.66 -20.81 7.57
N MET A 522 -1.29 -19.53 7.61
CA MET A 522 -1.82 -18.60 8.60
C MET A 522 -3.33 -18.38 8.44
N SER A 523 -3.84 -18.35 7.19
CA SER A 523 -5.28 -18.26 6.94
C SER A 523 -6.03 -19.47 7.51
N LEU A 524 -5.52 -20.69 7.33
CA LEU A 524 -6.16 -21.90 7.87
C LEU A 524 -6.04 -21.98 9.38
N LEU A 525 -4.85 -21.75 9.95
CA LEU A 525 -4.62 -21.83 11.41
C LEU A 525 -5.49 -20.82 12.17
N GLN A 526 -5.58 -19.59 11.69
CA GLN A 526 -6.42 -18.57 12.34
C GLN A 526 -7.90 -18.89 12.20
N THR A 527 -8.34 -19.48 11.09
CA THR A 527 -9.72 -19.92 10.91
C THR A 527 -10.05 -21.11 11.81
N ALA A 528 -9.20 -22.13 11.88
CA ALA A 528 -9.39 -23.34 12.69
C ALA A 528 -9.28 -23.06 14.21
N GLY A 529 -8.29 -22.27 14.63
CA GLY A 529 -8.08 -21.94 16.05
C GLY A 529 -9.24 -21.19 16.68
N LEU A 530 -9.95 -20.38 15.89
CA LEU A 530 -11.12 -19.63 16.34
C LEU A 530 -12.42 -20.43 16.25
N SER A 531 -12.51 -21.44 15.38
CA SER A 531 -13.65 -22.36 15.33
C SER A 531 -13.64 -23.30 16.55
N ARG A 532 -12.48 -23.83 16.95
CA ARG A 532 -12.34 -24.67 18.14
C ARG A 532 -12.74 -23.94 19.43
N ARG A 533 -12.38 -22.65 19.58
CA ARG A 533 -12.77 -21.86 20.77
C ARG A 533 -14.26 -21.52 20.83
N ARG A 534 -14.98 -21.47 19.70
CA ARG A 534 -16.46 -21.33 19.69
C ARG A 534 -17.17 -22.57 20.19
N SER A 535 -16.66 -23.76 19.93
CA SER A 535 -17.26 -25.03 20.38
C SER A 535 -17.02 -25.29 21.87
N THR A 536 -16.06 -24.61 22.51
CA THR A 536 -15.74 -24.76 23.94
C THR A 536 -16.38 -23.69 24.83
N GLN A 537 -17.08 -22.69 24.30
CA GLN A 537 -17.92 -21.82 25.12
C GLN A 537 -19.30 -22.47 25.33
N PRO A 538 -19.72 -22.74 26.56
CA PRO A 538 -21.09 -23.22 26.82
C PRO A 538 -22.07 -22.17 26.31
N ALA A 539 -23.12 -22.61 25.64
CA ALA A 539 -24.24 -21.75 25.29
C ALA A 539 -24.75 -21.12 26.60
N THR A 540 -24.54 -19.81 26.74
CA THR A 540 -25.21 -19.06 27.80
C THR A 540 -26.71 -19.26 27.58
N ALA A 541 -27.36 -20.00 28.47
CA ALA A 541 -28.80 -20.15 28.49
C ALA A 541 -29.45 -18.75 28.47
N PRO A 542 -30.54 -18.55 27.74
CA PRO A 542 -31.31 -17.34 27.87
C PRO A 542 -31.81 -17.25 29.31
N GLY A 543 -31.28 -16.25 30.03
CA GLY A 543 -31.78 -15.92 31.36
C GLY A 543 -33.24 -15.49 31.26
N ASN A 544 -34.07 -16.10 32.08
CA ASN A 544 -35.44 -15.74 32.34
C ASN A 544 -35.59 -14.28 32.79
#